data_ae6dacf171a098a3b4039c44656fdf89
#
_entry.id   ae6dacf171a098a3b4039c44656fdf89
#
_cell.length_a   1.000
_cell.length_b   1.000
_cell.length_c   1.000
_cell.angle_alpha   90.00
_cell.angle_beta   90.00
_cell.angle_gamma   90.00
#
_symmetry.space_group_name_H-M   'P 1'
#
loop_
_entity.id
_entity.type
_entity.pdbx_description
1 polymer ?
#
loop_
_entity_poly.entity_id
_entity_poly.type
_entity_poly.pdbx_seq_one_letter_code
_entity_poly.pdbx_strand_id
1 'polypeptide(L)'
;MREFTNDWFQQTAETNFVNNLLPRKAQFKKAIEIGCYEGQATCWMLDHMAFDEINCIDTWKGSAEHLGVRMQAVWERFARNTNYDNDGPVNVLTNESIYELAEYVQRREYHRFNFIYVDGSHLAKDVLTDAVLAWQILEPGGYLAFDDYTWTEKPRQEANPLDNPRIAIDAFYTIFRREAVILPSTQHQFWLMKV
;
A
#
# COMPACT_ATOMS: atom_id res chain seq x y z
N MET A 1 -10.84 16.19 -14.50
CA MET A 1 -9.36 16.25 -14.41
C MET A 1 -9.00 15.90 -12.97
N ARG A 2 -8.05 15.00 -12.75
CA ARG A 2 -7.57 14.65 -11.40
C ARG A 2 -6.74 15.78 -10.83
N GLU A 3 -6.81 15.97 -9.51
CA GLU A 3 -6.08 17.03 -8.80
C GLU A 3 -5.36 16.41 -7.59
N PHE A 4 -4.06 16.61 -7.51
CA PHE A 4 -3.22 16.18 -6.40
C PHE A 4 -2.47 17.37 -5.80
N THR A 5 -2.26 17.37 -4.48
CA THR A 5 -1.54 18.46 -3.80
C THR A 5 -0.04 18.21 -3.70
N ASN A 6 0.40 17.02 -4.03
CA ASN A 6 1.81 16.62 -4.06
C ASN A 6 2.05 15.64 -5.22
N ASP A 7 3.29 15.21 -5.39
CA ASP A 7 3.73 14.25 -6.40
C ASP A 7 4.56 13.10 -5.80
N TRP A 8 4.26 12.75 -4.54
CA TRP A 8 5.01 11.72 -3.79
C TRP A 8 5.10 10.40 -4.54
N PHE A 9 3.97 9.90 -5.01
CA PHE A 9 3.92 8.65 -5.76
C PHE A 9 4.85 8.67 -6.99
N GLN A 10 4.83 9.74 -7.77
CA GLN A 10 5.67 9.88 -8.97
C GLN A 10 7.15 9.88 -8.62
N GLN A 11 7.51 10.49 -7.50
CA GLN A 11 8.91 10.62 -7.09
C GLN A 11 9.47 9.32 -6.50
N THR A 12 8.68 8.56 -5.76
CA THR A 12 9.18 7.42 -4.96
C THR A 12 8.71 6.05 -5.47
N ALA A 13 7.49 5.94 -5.98
CA ALA A 13 6.80 4.68 -6.23
C ALA A 13 6.60 4.32 -7.70
N GLU A 14 6.25 5.29 -8.56
CA GLU A 14 5.79 5.03 -9.93
C GLU A 14 6.77 4.16 -10.74
N THR A 15 8.06 4.42 -10.63
CA THR A 15 9.08 3.62 -11.33
C THR A 15 9.00 2.14 -10.99
N ASN A 16 8.75 1.79 -9.73
CA ASN A 16 8.62 0.40 -9.29
C ASN A 16 7.32 -0.23 -9.78
N PHE A 17 6.22 0.52 -9.78
CA PHE A 17 4.94 0.08 -10.35
C PHE A 17 5.07 -0.22 -11.83
N VAL A 18 5.71 0.66 -12.60
CA VAL A 18 6.01 0.44 -14.03
C VAL A 18 6.85 -0.81 -14.23
N ASN A 19 7.92 -0.97 -13.49
CA ASN A 19 8.88 -2.06 -13.70
C ASN A 19 8.35 -3.43 -13.24
N ASN A 20 7.58 -3.48 -12.16
CA ASN A 20 7.13 -4.74 -11.56
C ASN A 20 5.73 -5.15 -12.02
N LEU A 21 4.79 -4.20 -12.19
CA LEU A 21 3.39 -4.55 -12.50
C LEU A 21 3.12 -4.61 -14.00
N LEU A 22 3.56 -3.61 -14.80
CA LEU A 22 3.20 -3.55 -16.22
C LEU A 22 3.64 -4.78 -17.03
N PRO A 23 4.85 -5.34 -16.85
CA PRO A 23 5.27 -6.51 -17.62
C PRO A 23 4.40 -7.74 -17.40
N ARG A 24 3.66 -7.77 -16.31
CA ARG A 24 2.81 -8.90 -15.88
C ARG A 24 1.37 -8.49 -15.61
N LYS A 25 0.90 -7.37 -16.14
CA LYS A 25 -0.41 -6.79 -15.84
C LYS A 25 -1.59 -7.75 -15.99
N ALA A 26 -1.49 -8.72 -16.90
CA ALA A 26 -2.55 -9.71 -17.10
C ALA A 26 -2.74 -10.67 -15.90
N GLN A 27 -1.74 -10.80 -15.04
CA GLN A 27 -1.76 -11.66 -13.86
C GLN A 27 -2.44 -10.99 -12.66
N PHE A 28 -2.47 -9.64 -12.62
CA PHE A 28 -2.99 -8.88 -11.50
C PHE A 28 -4.47 -8.54 -11.73
N LYS A 29 -5.35 -9.05 -10.84
CA LYS A 29 -6.79 -8.87 -10.93
C LYS A 29 -7.40 -8.23 -9.69
N LYS A 30 -6.82 -8.45 -8.52
CA LYS A 30 -7.33 -7.94 -7.25
C LYS A 30 -6.22 -7.34 -6.43
N ALA A 31 -6.40 -6.09 -6.02
CA ALA A 31 -5.44 -5.34 -5.25
C ALA A 31 -6.01 -4.84 -3.93
N ILE A 32 -5.12 -4.63 -2.97
CA ILE A 32 -5.34 -3.80 -1.78
C ILE A 32 -4.31 -2.67 -1.79
N GLU A 33 -4.76 -1.47 -1.50
CA GLU A 33 -3.92 -0.32 -1.17
C GLU A 33 -4.24 0.11 0.27
N ILE A 34 -3.22 0.16 1.12
CA ILE A 34 -3.31 0.60 2.51
C ILE A 34 -2.64 1.97 2.60
N GLY A 35 -3.42 3.01 2.97
CA GLY A 35 -2.96 4.39 2.92
C GLY A 35 -3.12 4.98 1.52
N CYS A 36 -4.30 5.49 1.21
CA CYS A 36 -4.63 5.90 -0.15
C CYS A 36 -4.51 7.42 -0.35
N TYR A 37 -4.57 8.20 0.73
CA TYR A 37 -4.48 9.65 0.73
C TYR A 37 -5.38 10.30 -0.33
N GLU A 38 -4.82 10.96 -1.37
CA GLU A 38 -5.58 11.56 -2.49
C GLU A 38 -5.76 10.61 -3.69
N GLY A 39 -5.32 9.35 -3.57
CA GLY A 39 -5.51 8.28 -4.56
C GLY A 39 -4.53 8.29 -5.73
N GLN A 40 -3.28 8.72 -5.56
CA GLN A 40 -2.31 8.73 -6.66
C GLN A 40 -2.00 7.33 -7.17
N ALA A 41 -1.66 6.37 -6.28
CA ALA A 41 -1.39 5.00 -6.67
C ALA A 41 -2.65 4.29 -7.17
N THR A 42 -3.81 4.50 -6.51
CA THR A 42 -5.11 4.01 -7.00
C THR A 42 -5.37 4.48 -8.44
N CYS A 43 -5.18 5.78 -8.72
CA CYS A 43 -5.39 6.34 -10.03
C CYS A 43 -4.42 5.78 -11.07
N TRP A 44 -3.17 5.58 -10.70
CA TRP A 44 -2.20 4.93 -11.57
C TRP A 44 -2.64 3.50 -11.91
N MET A 45 -3.09 2.75 -10.92
CA MET A 45 -3.62 1.39 -11.12
C MET A 45 -4.84 1.39 -12.05
N LEU A 46 -5.76 2.32 -11.89
CA LEU A 46 -6.92 2.49 -12.77
C LEU A 46 -6.55 2.77 -14.23
N ASP A 47 -5.50 3.56 -14.46
CA ASP A 47 -5.09 3.98 -15.79
C ASP A 47 -4.26 2.93 -16.54
N HIS A 48 -3.48 2.14 -15.83
CA HIS A 48 -2.46 1.28 -16.44
C HIS A 48 -2.73 -0.21 -16.31
N MET A 49 -3.53 -0.61 -15.30
CA MET A 49 -3.80 -2.00 -15.00
C MET A 49 -5.24 -2.36 -15.34
N ALA A 50 -5.56 -3.66 -15.32
CA ALA A 50 -6.92 -4.16 -15.55
C ALA A 50 -7.38 -4.94 -14.31
N PHE A 51 -7.35 -4.25 -13.15
CA PHE A 51 -7.88 -4.82 -11.92
C PHE A 51 -9.40 -4.93 -11.99
N ASP A 52 -9.93 -6.07 -11.57
CA ASP A 52 -11.35 -6.30 -11.39
C ASP A 52 -11.83 -5.76 -10.01
N GLU A 53 -10.87 -5.63 -9.06
CA GLU A 53 -11.14 -5.20 -7.69
C GLU A 53 -9.90 -4.48 -7.12
N ILE A 54 -10.06 -3.26 -6.58
CA ILE A 54 -9.06 -2.50 -5.84
C ILE A 54 -9.71 -2.08 -4.52
N ASN A 55 -9.26 -2.65 -3.41
CA ASN A 55 -9.73 -2.27 -2.08
C ASN A 55 -8.82 -1.21 -1.49
N CYS A 56 -9.33 0.00 -1.36
CA CYS A 56 -8.64 1.16 -0.83
C CYS A 56 -8.96 1.30 0.67
N ILE A 57 -7.97 1.01 1.52
CA ILE A 57 -8.10 1.06 2.98
C ILE A 57 -7.41 2.32 3.49
N ASP A 58 -8.18 3.26 4.04
CA ASP A 58 -7.66 4.46 4.67
C ASP A 58 -8.67 4.97 5.71
N THR A 59 -8.19 5.54 6.78
CA THR A 59 -9.06 6.17 7.78
C THR A 59 -9.45 7.60 7.41
N TRP A 60 -8.68 8.25 6.54
CA TRP A 60 -8.70 9.69 6.26
C TRP A 60 -8.73 10.56 7.53
N LYS A 61 -8.17 10.06 8.63
CA LYS A 61 -7.97 10.82 9.87
C LYS A 61 -6.62 11.53 9.89
N GLY A 62 -5.69 11.09 9.03
CA GLY A 62 -4.32 11.58 8.98
C GLY A 62 -3.43 10.98 10.08
N SER A 63 -2.17 11.35 10.04
CA SER A 63 -1.12 10.99 11.01
C SER A 63 -0.43 12.23 11.53
N ALA A 64 0.60 12.08 12.35
CA ALA A 64 1.36 13.20 12.91
C ALA A 64 1.96 14.11 11.85
N GLU A 65 2.37 13.59 10.69
CA GLU A 65 2.91 14.34 9.56
C GLU A 65 1.87 15.19 8.83
N HIS A 66 0.58 14.90 9.01
CA HIS A 66 -0.53 15.64 8.42
C HIS A 66 -1.06 16.79 9.32
N LEU A 67 -0.28 17.21 10.32
CA LEU A 67 -0.66 18.34 11.17
C LEU A 67 -0.88 19.59 10.31
N GLY A 68 -2.09 20.17 10.42
CA GLY A 68 -2.51 21.31 9.62
C GLY A 68 -3.13 20.98 8.26
N VAL A 69 -3.13 19.72 7.85
CA VAL A 69 -3.83 19.27 6.65
C VAL A 69 -5.32 19.03 6.97
N ARG A 70 -6.20 19.60 6.14
CA ARG A 70 -7.64 19.34 6.23
C ARG A 70 -7.96 17.97 5.61
N MET A 71 -7.97 16.92 6.41
CA MET A 71 -8.19 15.55 5.94
C MET A 71 -9.50 15.33 5.20
N GLN A 72 -10.57 16.08 5.54
CA GLN A 72 -11.79 16.08 4.75
C GLN A 72 -11.56 16.50 3.28
N ALA A 73 -10.67 17.45 3.02
CA ALA A 73 -10.33 17.84 1.64
C ALA A 73 -9.49 16.80 0.91
N VAL A 74 -8.67 16.03 1.63
CA VAL A 74 -7.94 14.87 1.10
C VAL A 74 -8.92 13.79 0.64
N TRP A 75 -9.88 13.42 1.50
CA TRP A 75 -10.96 12.50 1.15
C TRP A 75 -11.76 12.96 -0.08
N GLU A 76 -12.15 14.25 -0.12
CA GLU A 76 -12.89 14.82 -1.24
C GLU A 76 -12.11 14.77 -2.56
N ARG A 77 -10.77 14.89 -2.51
CA ARG A 77 -9.91 14.70 -3.68
C ARG A 77 -9.81 13.23 -4.08
N PHE A 78 -9.58 12.33 -3.12
CA PHE A 78 -9.60 10.89 -3.37
C PHE A 78 -10.89 10.49 -4.10
N ALA A 79 -12.03 10.88 -3.56
CA ALA A 79 -13.34 10.56 -4.12
C ALA A 79 -13.50 11.07 -5.57
N ARG A 80 -13.10 12.33 -5.83
CA ARG A 80 -13.13 12.89 -7.20
C ARG A 80 -12.12 12.24 -8.13
N ASN A 81 -10.91 11.98 -7.66
CA ASN A 81 -9.82 11.46 -8.48
C ASN A 81 -10.09 10.03 -8.93
N THR A 82 -10.59 9.19 -8.03
CA THR A 82 -10.86 7.77 -8.28
C THR A 82 -12.24 7.52 -8.88
N ASN A 83 -13.20 8.44 -8.64
CA ASN A 83 -14.59 8.27 -9.07
C ASN A 83 -15.20 6.95 -8.56
N TYR A 84 -14.89 6.58 -7.32
CA TYR A 84 -15.12 5.24 -6.75
C TYR A 84 -16.60 4.86 -6.63
N ASP A 85 -17.52 5.83 -6.58
CA ASP A 85 -18.96 5.66 -6.42
C ASP A 85 -19.70 5.33 -7.75
N ASN A 86 -18.96 5.24 -8.87
CA ASN A 86 -19.49 4.80 -10.15
C ASN A 86 -19.00 3.40 -10.46
N ASP A 87 -19.81 2.41 -10.44
CA ASP A 87 -19.63 0.98 -10.84
C ASP A 87 -18.24 0.55 -11.37
N GLY A 88 -17.17 1.09 -10.76
CA GLY A 88 -15.77 0.80 -11.08
C GLY A 88 -15.19 -0.28 -10.16
N PRO A 89 -13.91 -0.63 -10.34
CA PRO A 89 -13.24 -1.66 -9.54
C PRO A 89 -12.84 -1.20 -8.13
N VAL A 90 -13.03 0.07 -7.77
CA VAL A 90 -12.57 0.64 -6.50
C VAL A 90 -13.61 0.47 -5.41
N ASN A 91 -13.23 -0.23 -4.36
CA ASN A 91 -13.99 -0.33 -3.11
C ASN A 91 -13.27 0.46 -2.02
N VAL A 92 -14.01 1.22 -1.24
CA VAL A 92 -13.46 2.07 -0.19
C VAL A 92 -13.81 1.52 1.18
N LEU A 93 -12.79 1.31 2.00
CA LEU A 93 -12.88 0.78 3.36
C LEU A 93 -12.33 1.84 4.33
N THR A 94 -13.24 2.57 5.00
CA THR A 94 -12.91 3.73 5.85
C THR A 94 -12.61 3.30 7.29
N ASN A 95 -11.61 2.45 7.47
CA ASN A 95 -11.26 1.88 8.78
C ASN A 95 -9.73 1.75 8.91
N GLU A 96 -9.25 1.36 10.09
CA GLU A 96 -7.86 0.98 10.27
C GLU A 96 -7.58 -0.36 9.56
N SER A 97 -6.44 -0.45 8.91
CA SER A 97 -6.02 -1.62 8.10
C SER A 97 -6.09 -2.94 8.85
N ILE A 98 -5.70 -2.91 10.14
CA ILE A 98 -5.74 -4.10 11.01
C ILE A 98 -7.13 -4.75 11.05
N TYR A 99 -8.21 -3.97 11.10
CA TYR A 99 -9.56 -4.53 11.17
C TYR A 99 -9.99 -5.10 9.83
N GLU A 100 -9.74 -4.37 8.75
CA GLU A 100 -10.10 -4.81 7.40
C GLU A 100 -9.32 -6.05 6.98
N LEU A 101 -8.01 -6.08 7.18
CA LEU A 101 -7.18 -7.24 6.86
C LEU A 101 -7.54 -8.45 7.74
N ALA A 102 -7.79 -8.23 9.04
CA ALA A 102 -8.21 -9.30 9.95
C ALA A 102 -9.57 -9.89 9.55
N GLU A 103 -10.49 -9.08 9.00
CA GLU A 103 -11.78 -9.56 8.52
C GLU A 103 -11.63 -10.53 7.34
N TYR A 104 -10.74 -10.23 6.36
CA TYR A 104 -10.40 -11.17 5.27
C TYR A 104 -9.85 -12.48 5.81
N VAL A 105 -8.92 -12.42 6.77
CA VAL A 105 -8.34 -13.62 7.41
C VAL A 105 -9.42 -14.42 8.17
N GLN A 106 -10.30 -13.75 8.92
CA GLN A 106 -11.40 -14.37 9.65
C GLN A 106 -12.39 -15.08 8.70
N ARG A 107 -12.68 -14.48 7.56
CA ARG A 107 -13.53 -15.07 6.51
C ARG A 107 -12.83 -16.17 5.73
N ARG A 108 -11.56 -16.47 6.04
CA ARG A 108 -10.72 -17.46 5.35
C ARG A 108 -10.53 -17.15 3.86
N GLU A 109 -10.48 -15.89 3.50
CA GLU A 109 -10.23 -15.41 2.14
C GLU A 109 -8.73 -15.43 1.82
N TYR A 110 -8.08 -16.56 2.14
CA TYR A 110 -6.65 -16.78 1.87
C TYR A 110 -6.39 -16.80 0.37
N HIS A 111 -5.24 -16.28 -0.04
CA HIS A 111 -4.82 -16.29 -1.45
C HIS A 111 -5.82 -15.60 -2.39
N ARG A 112 -6.42 -14.51 -1.92
CA ARG A 112 -7.44 -13.77 -2.67
C ARG A 112 -6.87 -12.67 -3.54
N PHE A 113 -5.80 -12.01 -3.10
CA PHE A 113 -5.25 -10.81 -3.72
C PHE A 113 -3.95 -11.12 -4.45
N ASN A 114 -3.75 -10.45 -5.60
CA ASN A 114 -2.54 -10.61 -6.41
C ASN A 114 -1.52 -9.52 -6.13
N PHE A 115 -1.98 -8.34 -5.66
CA PHE A 115 -1.14 -7.20 -5.33
C PHE A 115 -1.62 -6.52 -4.06
N ILE A 116 -0.71 -6.29 -3.13
CA ILE A 116 -0.99 -5.52 -1.92
C ILE A 116 0.11 -4.47 -1.76
N TYR A 117 -0.31 -3.22 -1.61
CA TYR A 117 0.55 -2.07 -1.40
C TYR A 117 0.35 -1.50 0.00
N VAL A 118 1.41 -1.48 0.80
CA VAL A 118 1.43 -1.00 2.18
C VAL A 118 2.10 0.36 2.21
N ASP A 119 1.31 1.42 2.33
CA ASP A 119 1.69 2.83 2.28
C ASP A 119 0.90 3.67 3.31
N GLY A 120 0.61 3.07 4.47
CA GLY A 120 -0.24 3.67 5.49
C GLY A 120 0.53 4.31 6.63
N SER A 121 0.63 3.61 7.75
CA SER A 121 1.35 4.07 8.92
C SER A 121 2.86 3.92 8.76
N HIS A 122 3.66 4.86 9.30
CA HIS A 122 5.11 4.73 9.38
C HIS A 122 5.59 4.06 10.67
N LEU A 123 4.69 3.77 11.61
CA LEU A 123 5.04 3.07 12.84
C LEU A 123 5.35 1.60 12.57
N ALA A 124 6.51 1.13 13.00
CA ALA A 124 6.96 -0.24 12.75
C ALA A 124 5.94 -1.31 13.17
N LYS A 125 5.25 -1.09 14.30
CA LYS A 125 4.23 -2.05 14.79
C LYS A 125 3.05 -2.21 13.82
N ASP A 126 2.62 -1.11 13.20
CA ASP A 126 1.48 -1.10 12.28
C ASP A 126 1.89 -1.73 10.96
N VAL A 127 3.05 -1.33 10.40
CA VAL A 127 3.61 -1.90 9.17
C VAL A 127 3.84 -3.41 9.30
N LEU A 128 4.35 -3.89 10.45
CA LEU A 128 4.52 -5.33 10.68
C LEU A 128 3.19 -6.06 10.74
N THR A 129 2.20 -5.48 11.41
CA THR A 129 0.85 -6.05 11.49
C THR A 129 0.20 -6.16 10.12
N ASP A 130 0.26 -5.09 9.33
CA ASP A 130 -0.26 -5.06 7.96
C ASP A 130 0.45 -6.10 7.09
N ALA A 131 1.78 -6.19 7.17
CA ALA A 131 2.56 -7.15 6.42
C ALA A 131 2.15 -8.60 6.71
N VAL A 132 2.01 -8.96 7.99
CA VAL A 132 1.67 -10.33 8.41
C VAL A 132 0.25 -10.71 7.97
N LEU A 133 -0.72 -9.81 8.13
CA LEU A 133 -2.10 -10.07 7.71
C LEU A 133 -2.22 -10.09 6.19
N ALA A 134 -1.60 -9.13 5.49
CA ALA A 134 -1.55 -9.09 4.03
C ALA A 134 -0.96 -10.37 3.43
N TRP A 135 0.10 -10.91 4.05
CA TRP A 135 0.72 -12.16 3.58
C TRP A 135 -0.22 -13.35 3.60
N GLN A 136 -1.14 -13.42 4.57
CA GLN A 136 -2.12 -14.52 4.64
C GLN A 136 -3.10 -14.51 3.46
N ILE A 137 -3.50 -13.32 3.02
CA ILE A 137 -4.50 -13.12 1.96
C ILE A 137 -3.89 -12.94 0.57
N LEU A 138 -2.57 -12.73 0.48
CA LEU A 138 -1.83 -12.67 -0.78
C LEU A 138 -1.67 -14.07 -1.37
N GLU A 139 -1.93 -14.24 -2.66
CA GLU A 139 -1.76 -15.52 -3.36
C GLU A 139 -0.28 -15.84 -3.66
N PRO A 140 0.09 -17.11 -3.85
CA PRO A 140 1.39 -17.47 -4.44
C PRO A 140 1.55 -16.83 -5.82
N GLY A 141 2.72 -16.24 -6.09
CA GLY A 141 2.98 -15.42 -7.28
C GLY A 141 2.52 -13.98 -7.15
N GLY A 142 1.74 -13.63 -6.12
CA GLY A 142 1.32 -12.27 -5.83
C GLY A 142 2.44 -11.41 -5.25
N TYR A 143 2.28 -10.09 -5.35
CA TYR A 143 3.26 -9.10 -4.93
C TYR A 143 2.80 -8.33 -3.70
N LEU A 144 3.71 -8.21 -2.72
CA LEU A 144 3.61 -7.32 -1.58
C LEU A 144 4.65 -6.21 -1.73
N ALA A 145 4.18 -4.97 -1.81
CA ALA A 145 5.02 -3.79 -1.91
C ALA A 145 4.88 -2.94 -0.65
N PHE A 146 6.01 -2.51 -0.12
CA PHE A 146 6.08 -1.55 0.98
C PHE A 146 6.63 -0.23 0.47
N ASP A 147 5.97 0.86 0.82
CA ASP A 147 6.55 2.20 0.63
C ASP A 147 7.41 2.60 1.84
N ASP A 148 8.03 3.74 1.72
CA ASP A 148 8.74 4.42 2.80
C ASP A 148 9.87 3.62 3.47
N TYR A 149 10.45 2.66 2.75
CA TYR A 149 11.52 1.81 3.30
C TYR A 149 12.72 2.62 3.82
N THR A 150 12.99 3.79 3.24
CA THR A 150 14.07 4.69 3.71
C THR A 150 13.56 5.96 4.38
N TRP A 151 12.25 6.09 4.56
CA TRP A 151 11.64 7.25 5.18
C TRP A 151 12.04 7.39 6.66
N THR A 152 12.22 8.62 7.10
CA THR A 152 12.44 8.97 8.51
C THR A 152 11.88 10.36 8.78
N GLU A 153 11.09 10.51 9.84
CA GLU A 153 10.59 11.82 10.29
C GLU A 153 11.70 12.77 10.71
N LYS A 154 12.79 12.23 11.26
CA LYS A 154 13.95 12.98 11.77
C LYS A 154 15.22 12.51 11.05
N PRO A 155 16.31 13.30 11.10
CA PRO A 155 17.61 12.83 10.67
C PRO A 155 17.94 11.48 11.28
N ARG A 156 18.50 10.54 10.50
CA ARG A 156 18.73 9.14 10.90
C ARG A 156 19.39 8.97 12.26
N GLN A 157 20.24 9.90 12.68
CA GLN A 157 20.94 9.87 13.97
C GLN A 157 20.02 10.12 15.16
N GLU A 158 18.86 10.73 14.94
CA GLU A 158 17.88 11.11 15.97
C GLU A 158 16.57 10.34 15.87
N ALA A 159 16.40 9.56 14.78
CA ALA A 159 15.19 8.81 14.54
C ALA A 159 15.09 7.59 15.46
N ASN A 160 13.94 7.42 16.11
CA ASN A 160 13.62 6.17 16.76
C ASN A 160 13.29 5.12 15.68
N PRO A 161 14.00 3.96 15.61
CA PRO A 161 13.71 2.94 14.62
C PRO A 161 12.28 2.42 14.62
N LEU A 162 11.57 2.52 15.76
CA LEU A 162 10.19 2.06 15.88
C LEU A 162 9.17 3.02 15.23
N ASP A 163 9.61 4.25 14.90
CA ASP A 163 8.81 5.25 14.20
C ASP A 163 9.09 5.23 12.68
N ASN A 164 9.71 4.15 12.17
CA ASN A 164 10.07 3.99 10.77
C ASN A 164 9.65 2.62 10.25
N PRO A 165 9.23 2.50 8.98
CA PRO A 165 8.79 1.24 8.38
C PRO A 165 9.88 0.17 8.31
N ARG A 166 11.12 0.59 8.08
CA ARG A 166 12.25 -0.29 7.72
C ARG A 166 12.45 -1.46 8.67
N ILE A 167 12.45 -1.21 10.00
CA ILE A 167 12.69 -2.29 10.98
C ILE A 167 11.63 -3.37 10.91
N ALA A 168 10.38 -2.98 10.63
CA ALA A 168 9.26 -3.91 10.45
C ALA A 168 9.40 -4.72 9.18
N ILE A 169 9.78 -4.07 8.06
CA ILE A 169 9.96 -4.70 6.75
C ILE A 169 11.13 -5.69 6.81
N ASP A 170 12.26 -5.31 7.40
CA ASP A 170 13.44 -6.18 7.57
C ASP A 170 13.12 -7.40 8.46
N ALA A 171 12.38 -7.21 9.55
CA ALA A 171 11.94 -8.28 10.44
C ALA A 171 10.97 -9.23 9.72
N PHE A 172 9.97 -8.70 9.02
CA PHE A 172 9.03 -9.47 8.21
C PHE A 172 9.77 -10.32 7.19
N TYR A 173 10.61 -9.70 6.35
CA TYR A 173 11.36 -10.43 5.34
C TYR A 173 12.28 -11.52 5.96
N THR A 174 12.94 -11.21 7.09
CA THR A 174 13.79 -12.20 7.77
C THR A 174 13.02 -13.45 8.15
N ILE A 175 11.79 -13.30 8.63
CA ILE A 175 10.92 -14.41 9.05
C ILE A 175 10.37 -15.18 7.83
N PHE A 176 9.89 -14.46 6.82
CA PHE A 176 9.20 -15.04 5.65
C PHE A 176 10.10 -15.32 4.44
N ARG A 177 11.42 -15.10 4.53
CA ARG A 177 12.37 -15.19 3.40
C ARG A 177 12.38 -16.52 2.63
N ARG A 178 11.87 -17.59 3.24
CA ARG A 178 11.75 -18.91 2.56
C ARG A 178 10.52 -18.98 1.65
N GLU A 179 9.60 -18.07 1.84
CA GLU A 179 8.34 -17.97 1.12
C GLU A 179 8.30 -16.71 0.23
N ALA A 180 9.40 -15.96 0.16
CA ALA A 180 9.46 -14.67 -0.50
C ALA A 180 10.70 -14.52 -1.38
N VAL A 181 10.50 -13.93 -2.57
CA VAL A 181 11.55 -13.48 -3.47
C VAL A 181 11.56 -11.97 -3.51
N ILE A 182 12.73 -11.35 -3.29
CA ILE A 182 12.88 -9.89 -3.43
C ILE A 182 12.81 -9.53 -4.92
N LEU A 183 11.97 -8.57 -5.24
CA LEU A 183 11.89 -7.98 -6.57
C LEU A 183 12.76 -6.72 -6.66
N PRO A 184 13.23 -6.34 -7.86
CA PRO A 184 13.94 -5.08 -8.06
C PRO A 184 13.08 -3.89 -7.64
N SER A 185 13.67 -2.97 -6.85
CA SER A 185 12.99 -1.75 -6.42
C SER A 185 13.99 -0.60 -6.22
N THR A 186 13.48 0.63 -6.23
CA THR A 186 14.24 1.80 -5.79
C THR A 186 14.48 1.72 -4.29
N GLN A 187 15.36 2.59 -3.76
CA GLN A 187 15.66 2.60 -2.33
C GLN A 187 14.46 3.02 -1.43
N HIS A 188 13.42 3.64 -2.02
CA HIS A 188 12.25 4.11 -1.26
C HIS A 188 11.23 3.02 -0.99
N GLN A 189 11.25 1.93 -1.77
CA GLN A 189 10.31 0.84 -1.64
C GLN A 189 11.00 -0.50 -1.43
N PHE A 190 10.25 -1.47 -0.89
CA PHE A 190 10.70 -2.86 -0.77
C PHE A 190 9.61 -3.79 -1.32
N TRP A 191 9.96 -4.59 -2.31
CA TRP A 191 9.03 -5.41 -3.06
C TRP A 191 9.32 -6.89 -2.91
N LEU A 192 8.28 -7.67 -2.63
CA LEU A 192 8.35 -9.11 -2.47
C LEU A 192 7.34 -9.81 -3.39
N MET A 193 7.74 -10.96 -3.92
CA MET A 193 6.82 -11.92 -4.52
C MET A 193 6.71 -13.12 -3.59
N LYS A 194 5.48 -13.55 -3.31
CA LYS A 194 5.19 -14.77 -2.54
C LYS A 194 5.42 -16.01 -3.41
N VAL A 195 6.13 -17.02 -2.90
CA VAL A 195 6.37 -18.30 -3.60
C VAL A 195 5.56 -19.43 -3.02
#